data_af4361d21dbc2e30469b60d4ce598a36
#
_entry.id   af4361d21dbc2e30469b60d4ce598a36
#
_cell.length_a   1.000
_cell.length_b   1.000
_cell.length_c   1.000
_cell.angle_alpha   90.00
_cell.angle_beta   90.00
_cell.angle_gamma   90.00
#
_symmetry.space_group_name_H-M   'P 1'
#
loop_
_entity.id
_entity.type
_entity.pdbx_description
1 polymer ?
#
loop_
_entity_poly.entity_id
_entity_poly.type
_entity_poly.pdbx_seq_one_letter_code
_entity_poly.pdbx_strand_id
1 'polypeptide(L)' 'MHYTSQNAQFSSCGRYRYNLERSWKEGKGRVLFIALNPSTADDQTDDPTTRRCVSFAHTWGYQKMEIVNLFAYRATYFND' A
#
# COMPACT_ATOMS: atom_id res chain seq x y z
N MET A 1 -0.60 -9.93 -10.78
CA MET A 1 -0.85 -10.43 -9.41
C MET A 1 -2.34 -10.39 -9.13
N HIS A 2 -2.88 -11.49 -8.67
CA HIS A 2 -4.29 -11.59 -8.38
C HIS A 2 -4.50 -11.45 -6.87
N TYR A 3 -5.16 -10.39 -6.44
CA TYR A 3 -5.37 -10.11 -5.02
C TYR A 3 -6.61 -10.83 -4.51
N THR A 4 -6.49 -11.39 -3.30
CA THR A 4 -7.66 -11.90 -2.57
C THR A 4 -8.32 -10.79 -1.77
N SER A 5 -7.58 -9.73 -1.45
CA SER A 5 -8.10 -8.59 -0.70
C SER A 5 -7.33 -7.34 -1.07
N GLN A 6 -8.05 -6.24 -1.23
CA GLN A 6 -7.48 -4.92 -1.48
C GLN A 6 -8.19 -3.94 -0.55
N ASN A 7 -7.41 -3.15 0.19
CA ASN A 7 -7.98 -2.25 1.17
C ASN A 7 -7.10 -1.02 1.34
N ALA A 8 -7.72 0.09 1.70
CA ALA A 8 -7.03 1.32 2.03
C ALA A 8 -7.93 2.14 2.93
N GLN A 9 -7.33 2.87 3.88
CA GLN A 9 -8.07 3.71 4.80
C GLN A 9 -7.72 5.16 4.54
N PHE A 10 -8.75 5.97 4.32
CA PHE A 10 -8.63 7.37 3.98
C PHE A 10 -9.36 8.24 5.00
N SER A 11 -9.01 9.52 5.03
CA SER A 11 -9.84 10.51 5.70
C SER A 11 -11.12 10.72 4.91
N SER A 12 -12.11 11.36 5.54
CA SER A 12 -13.40 11.61 4.88
C SER A 12 -13.29 12.46 3.63
N CYS A 13 -12.29 13.36 3.55
CA CYS A 13 -12.08 14.20 2.38
C CYS A 13 -11.24 13.54 1.31
N GLY A 14 -10.68 12.34 1.57
CA GLY A 14 -9.85 11.62 0.62
C GLY A 14 -8.43 12.16 0.46
N ARG A 15 -8.04 13.19 1.19
CA ARG A 15 -6.71 13.78 1.07
C ARG A 15 -5.67 13.02 1.85
N TYR A 16 -6.08 12.25 2.86
CA TYR A 16 -5.17 11.52 3.73
C TYR A 16 -5.42 10.04 3.57
N ARG A 17 -4.35 9.30 3.29
CA ARG A 17 -4.40 7.84 3.25
C ARG A 17 -3.53 7.33 4.39
N TYR A 18 -4.15 6.65 5.36
CA TYR A 18 -3.45 6.19 6.54
C TYR A 18 -2.74 4.88 6.31
N ASN A 19 -3.37 3.97 5.57
CA ASN A 19 -2.71 2.71 5.22
C ASN A 19 -3.24 2.18 3.88
N LEU A 20 -2.54 1.19 3.37
CA LEU A 20 -2.94 0.47 2.18
C LEU A 20 -2.54 -0.99 2.37
N GLU A 21 -3.45 -1.90 2.03
CA GLU A 21 -3.22 -3.33 2.20
C GLU A 21 -3.51 -4.06 0.91
N ARG A 22 -2.70 -5.10 0.65
CA ARG A 22 -2.92 -6.05 -0.44
C ARG A 22 -2.58 -7.43 0.06
N SER A 23 -3.41 -8.42 -0.26
CA SER A 23 -3.12 -9.80 0.03
C SER A 23 -3.42 -10.68 -1.17
N TRP A 24 -2.80 -11.86 -1.17
CA TRP A 24 -2.92 -12.79 -2.27
C TRP A 24 -2.93 -14.21 -1.69
N LYS A 25 -3.07 -15.19 -2.59
CA LYS A 25 -3.31 -16.56 -2.16
C LYS A 25 -2.05 -17.25 -1.65
N GLU A 26 -0.91 -16.99 -2.28
CA GLU A 26 0.34 -17.69 -2.00
C GLU A 26 1.08 -17.03 -0.84
N GLY A 27 1.79 -17.83 -0.05
CA GLY A 27 2.67 -17.34 1.00
C GLY A 27 2.05 -17.41 2.38
N LYS A 28 2.76 -16.87 3.36
CA LYS A 28 2.37 -16.86 4.76
C LYS A 28 2.79 -15.56 5.41
N GLY A 29 1.95 -15.07 6.33
CA GLY A 29 2.28 -13.91 7.11
C GLY A 29 2.17 -12.62 6.33
N ARG A 30 2.61 -11.55 6.96
CA ARG A 30 2.53 -10.23 6.36
C ARG A 30 3.79 -9.45 6.62
N VAL A 31 4.03 -8.47 5.75
CA VAL A 31 5.15 -7.55 5.89
C VAL A 31 4.61 -6.12 5.90
N LEU A 32 5.23 -5.27 6.68
CA LEU A 32 4.86 -3.87 6.82
C LEU A 32 5.94 -3.00 6.19
N PHE A 33 5.51 -2.12 5.31
CA PHE A 33 6.36 -1.07 4.75
C PHE A 33 5.96 0.26 5.36
N ILE A 34 6.96 1.07 5.69
CA ILE A 34 6.72 2.40 6.23
C ILE A 34 7.23 3.40 5.20
N ALA A 35 6.34 4.27 4.75
CA ALA A 35 6.66 5.28 3.75
C ALA A 35 6.49 6.67 4.34
N LEU A 36 7.14 7.65 3.73
CA LEU A 36 7.00 9.03 4.19
C LEU A 36 5.62 9.58 3.87
N ASN A 37 5.18 9.41 2.63
CA ASN A 37 3.88 9.87 2.19
C ASN A 37 3.20 8.83 1.34
N PRO A 38 1.86 8.80 1.35
CA PRO A 38 1.14 7.96 0.42
C PRO A 38 1.26 8.51 -1.00
N SER A 39 1.23 7.62 -1.96
CA SER A 39 1.17 7.98 -3.36
C SER A 39 -0.30 8.02 -3.82
N THR A 40 -0.54 7.81 -5.09
CA THR A 40 -1.89 7.90 -5.65
C THR A 40 -2.68 6.60 -5.58
N ALA A 41 -2.07 5.50 -5.10
CA ALA A 41 -2.77 4.23 -4.98
C ALA A 41 -3.92 4.32 -3.99
N ASP A 42 -4.98 3.57 -4.23
CA ASP A 42 -6.13 3.49 -3.34
C ASP A 42 -6.51 2.02 -3.16
N ASP A 43 -7.74 1.75 -2.69
CA ASP A 43 -8.19 0.40 -2.44
C ASP A 43 -8.41 -0.40 -3.73
N GLN A 44 -8.45 0.25 -4.89
CA GLN A 44 -8.71 -0.40 -6.17
C GLN A 44 -7.52 -0.32 -7.12
N THR A 45 -6.67 0.69 -6.99
CA THR A 45 -5.66 1.03 -7.99
C THR A 45 -4.28 1.03 -7.38
N ASP A 46 -3.34 0.36 -8.02
CA ASP A 46 -1.93 0.37 -7.63
C ASP A 46 -1.18 1.43 -8.43
N ASP A 47 -0.18 2.01 -7.78
CA ASP A 47 0.82 2.82 -8.44
C ASP A 47 2.13 2.02 -8.52
N PRO A 48 3.18 2.57 -9.16
CA PRO A 48 4.43 1.83 -9.29
C PRO A 48 5.06 1.44 -7.95
N THR A 49 4.96 2.31 -6.93
CA THR A 49 5.51 2.01 -5.60
C THR A 49 4.78 0.84 -4.97
N THR A 50 3.45 0.86 -5.01
CA THR A 50 2.65 -0.22 -4.45
C THR A 50 2.95 -1.53 -5.15
N ARG A 51 3.03 -1.53 -6.50
CA ARG A 51 3.34 -2.73 -7.25
C ARG A 51 4.71 -3.29 -6.88
N ARG A 52 5.69 -2.42 -6.66
CA ARG A 52 7.03 -2.86 -6.24
C ARG A 52 7.00 -3.49 -4.86
N CYS A 53 6.29 -2.90 -3.92
CA CYS A 53 6.15 -3.46 -2.57
C CYS A 53 5.47 -4.82 -2.60
N VAL A 54 4.42 -4.96 -3.40
CA VAL A 54 3.72 -6.24 -3.58
C VAL A 54 4.69 -7.28 -4.15
N SER A 55 5.46 -6.90 -5.15
CA SER A 55 6.40 -7.81 -5.79
C SER A 55 7.47 -8.31 -4.80
N PHE A 56 8.04 -7.42 -3.99
CA PHE A 56 8.99 -7.81 -2.96
C PHE A 56 8.35 -8.73 -1.95
N ALA A 57 7.17 -8.37 -1.43
CA ALA A 57 6.51 -9.17 -0.41
C ALA A 57 6.19 -10.57 -0.93
N HIS A 58 5.71 -10.66 -2.15
CA HIS A 58 5.40 -11.94 -2.77
C HIS A 58 6.66 -12.79 -2.97
N THR A 59 7.73 -12.17 -3.45
CA THR A 59 9.00 -12.85 -3.69
C THR A 59 9.60 -13.37 -2.37
N TRP A 60 9.40 -12.62 -1.28
CA TRP A 60 9.91 -13.03 0.02
C TRP A 60 9.02 -14.06 0.73
N GLY A 61 7.92 -14.47 0.11
CA GLY A 61 7.05 -15.52 0.64
C GLY A 61 5.96 -15.07 1.58
N TYR A 62 5.71 -13.78 1.68
CA TYR A 62 4.60 -13.28 2.47
C TYR A 62 3.30 -13.36 1.70
N GLN A 63 2.18 -13.42 2.43
CA GLN A 63 0.85 -13.50 1.84
C GLN A 63 0.16 -12.14 1.79
N LYS A 64 0.66 -11.18 2.57
CA LYS A 64 0.03 -9.87 2.71
C LYS A 64 1.10 -8.82 2.87
N MET A 65 0.86 -7.66 2.30
CA MET A 65 1.67 -6.50 2.60
C MET A 65 0.77 -5.35 3.04
N GLU A 66 1.33 -4.50 3.89
CA GLU A 66 0.66 -3.28 4.34
C GLU A 66 1.66 -2.14 4.26
N ILE A 67 1.20 -0.99 3.78
CA ILE A 67 1.99 0.24 3.76
C ILE A 67 1.33 1.21 4.73
N VAL A 68 2.09 1.69 5.71
CA VAL A 68 1.66 2.79 6.56
C VAL A 68 2.51 4.00 6.26
N ASN A 69 1.98 5.17 6.48
CA ASN A 69 2.61 6.41 6.09
C ASN A 69 2.88 7.28 7.30
N LEU A 70 4.09 7.83 7.40
CA LEU A 70 4.44 8.76 8.46
C LEU A 70 3.66 10.06 8.31
N PHE A 71 3.52 10.53 7.07
CA PHE A 71 2.68 11.67 6.76
C PHE A 71 1.58 11.18 5.85
N ALA A 72 0.34 11.26 6.30
CA ALA A 72 -0.77 10.63 5.60
C ALA A 72 -1.29 11.43 4.39
N TYR A 73 -0.85 12.67 4.22
CA TYR A 73 -1.32 13.53 3.14
C TYR A 73 -0.94 12.96 1.78
N ARG A 74 -1.93 12.78 0.90
CA ARG A 74 -1.73 12.23 -0.43
C ARG A 74 -1.24 13.32 -1.37
N ALA A 75 -0.01 13.10 -1.90
CA ALA A 75 0.55 13.97 -2.91
C ALA A 75 1.45 13.14 -3.81
N THR A 76 1.49 13.48 -5.09
CA THR A 76 2.34 12.78 -6.04
C THR A 76 3.78 13.30 -5.99
N TYR A 77 4.00 14.42 -5.33
CA TYR A 77 5.33 14.99 -5.19
C TYR A 77 5.36 15.87 -3.95
N PHE A 78 6.55 16.07 -3.43
CA PHE A 78 6.77 17.03 -2.38
C PHE A 78 7.12 18.37 -2.96
N ASN A 79 6.54 19.37 -2.36
CA ASN A 79 6.78 20.70 -2.82
C ASN A 79 6.75 21.64 -1.62
N ASP A 80 7.59 21.34 -0.69
CA ASP A 80 7.61 22.12 0.53
C ASP A 80 8.60 23.23 0.56
#